data_ce46825afcfd4e3ebee168b167fa951d
#
_entry.id   ce46825afcfd4e3ebee168b167fa951d
#
_cell.length_a   1.000
_cell.length_b   1.000
_cell.length_c   1.000
_cell.angle_alpha   90.00
_cell.angle_beta   90.00
_cell.angle_gamma   90.00
#
_symmetry.space_group_name_H-M   'P 1'
#
loop_
_entity.id
_entity.type
_entity.pdbx_description
1 polymer ?
#
loop_
_entity_poly.entity_id
_entity_poly.type
_entity_poly.pdbx_seq_one_letter_code
_entity_poly.pdbx_strand_id
1 'polypeptide(L)'
;QVGGAEAWMVALHLASAGRDSDLAAWMSMNRPGILDPSYRLFARLAMHCLGEPAARIRKKLPVRELARYSLRDDFEGEGERLFQAGDAEGVDVVDHIEIRMFGAFRAERDGFPITDKMWRRKKAATLAERLALGMDALVDRETLAMELWPHAEFNSARNNLYSTISRLRSALGPTPDGKSCVLIQNECIGLNGDYVKTDVRLFDQISREVLGNRTGARGPYLIELCLKIEQLYAGPLYVPNGCNPTYFLRMRRIMESKYIDCMIRGANAALEENDLQSAVWLVESGLRQETAREDMVRCAMRVYGAAGRRRDIVELYSGHMHHLREQINGVPEPETRRLYERLVEGRLNRVLVER
;
A
#
# COMPACT_ATOMS: atom_id res chain seq x y z
N GLN A 1 -21.23 -22.71 -15.50
CA GLN A 1 -20.17 -22.05 -14.68
C GLN A 1 -20.38 -22.58 -13.26
N VAL A 2 -19.45 -23.38 -12.78
CA VAL A 2 -19.43 -23.90 -11.39
C VAL A 2 -18.97 -22.75 -10.51
N GLY A 3 -19.63 -22.50 -9.37
CA GLY A 3 -19.25 -21.44 -8.43
C GLY A 3 -17.82 -21.61 -7.90
N GLY A 4 -17.16 -20.52 -7.51
CA GLY A 4 -15.72 -20.51 -7.20
C GLY A 4 -15.24 -21.59 -6.21
N ALA A 5 -15.99 -21.88 -5.13
CA ALA A 5 -15.64 -22.89 -4.14
C ALA A 5 -15.78 -24.34 -4.67
N GLU A 6 -16.81 -24.62 -5.46
CA GLU A 6 -17.02 -25.95 -6.06
C GLU A 6 -15.97 -26.28 -7.11
N ALA A 7 -15.57 -25.26 -7.88
CA ALA A 7 -14.50 -25.37 -8.86
C ALA A 7 -13.19 -25.82 -8.22
N TRP A 8 -12.88 -25.34 -7.01
CA TRP A 8 -11.68 -25.70 -6.28
C TRP A 8 -11.73 -27.08 -5.62
N MET A 9 -12.89 -27.49 -5.17
CA MET A 9 -13.08 -28.88 -4.69
C MET A 9 -12.76 -29.89 -5.77
N VAL A 10 -13.13 -29.59 -7.04
CA VAL A 10 -12.77 -30.42 -8.18
C VAL A 10 -11.26 -30.41 -8.43
N ALA A 11 -10.60 -29.24 -8.38
CA ALA A 11 -9.15 -29.14 -8.55
C ALA A 11 -8.39 -29.91 -7.46
N LEU A 12 -8.79 -29.78 -6.19
CA LEU A 12 -8.22 -30.52 -5.07
C LEU A 12 -8.43 -32.03 -5.22
N HIS A 13 -9.60 -32.47 -5.67
CA HIS A 13 -9.87 -33.88 -5.90
C HIS A 13 -9.00 -34.44 -7.02
N LEU A 14 -8.86 -33.73 -8.12
CA LEU A 14 -7.97 -34.16 -9.22
C LEU A 14 -6.50 -34.21 -8.79
N ALA A 15 -6.06 -33.21 -8.00
CA ALA A 15 -4.71 -33.19 -7.45
C ALA A 15 -4.45 -34.34 -6.48
N SER A 16 -5.35 -34.59 -5.54
CA SER A 16 -5.24 -35.68 -4.55
C SER A 16 -5.32 -37.08 -5.17
N ALA A 17 -5.97 -37.19 -6.34
CA ALA A 17 -6.06 -38.44 -7.10
C ALA A 17 -4.88 -38.67 -8.06
N GLY A 18 -3.87 -37.78 -8.10
CA GLY A 18 -2.71 -37.88 -8.99
C GLY A 18 -3.06 -37.71 -10.48
N ARG A 19 -4.17 -37.04 -10.80
CA ARG A 19 -4.64 -36.84 -12.18
C ARG A 19 -4.15 -35.50 -12.77
N ASP A 20 -2.83 -35.36 -12.90
CA ASP A 20 -2.16 -34.11 -13.27
C ASP A 20 -2.56 -33.55 -14.64
N SER A 21 -2.78 -34.43 -15.63
CA SER A 21 -3.24 -34.03 -16.97
C SER A 21 -4.64 -33.42 -16.96
N ASP A 22 -5.54 -34.01 -16.17
CA ASP A 22 -6.93 -33.58 -16.06
C ASP A 22 -7.03 -32.28 -15.26
N LEU A 23 -6.19 -32.13 -14.23
CA LEU A 23 -6.07 -30.87 -13.48
C LEU A 23 -5.57 -29.73 -14.37
N ALA A 24 -4.55 -29.95 -15.19
CA ALA A 24 -4.04 -28.96 -16.12
C ALA A 24 -5.06 -28.55 -17.19
N ALA A 25 -5.80 -29.53 -17.73
CA ALA A 25 -6.88 -29.28 -18.69
C ALA A 25 -8.03 -28.49 -18.04
N TRP A 26 -8.43 -28.89 -16.82
CA TRP A 26 -9.48 -28.24 -16.08
C TRP A 26 -9.15 -26.78 -15.73
N MET A 27 -7.92 -26.52 -15.27
CA MET A 27 -7.46 -25.17 -14.94
C MET A 27 -7.35 -24.27 -16.18
N SER A 28 -7.05 -24.81 -17.35
CA SER A 28 -7.02 -24.02 -18.58
C SER A 28 -8.42 -23.56 -19.04
N MET A 29 -9.46 -24.37 -18.78
CA MET A 29 -10.85 -24.06 -19.13
C MET A 29 -11.54 -23.10 -18.17
N ASN A 30 -11.08 -23.02 -16.91
CA ASN A 30 -11.72 -22.21 -15.87
C ASN A 30 -10.95 -20.92 -15.53
N ARG A 31 -10.13 -20.44 -16.44
CA ARG A 31 -9.30 -19.22 -16.30
C ARG A 31 -10.00 -17.96 -15.74
N PRO A 32 -11.23 -17.61 -16.14
CA PRO A 32 -11.89 -16.40 -15.64
C PRO A 32 -12.29 -16.45 -14.16
N GLY A 33 -12.49 -17.64 -13.58
CA GLY A 33 -12.80 -17.80 -12.16
C GLY A 33 -11.58 -17.64 -11.23
N ILE A 34 -10.38 -17.54 -11.77
CA ILE A 34 -9.11 -17.46 -11.04
C ILE A 34 -8.91 -16.11 -10.31
N LEU A 35 -9.75 -15.12 -10.53
CA LEU A 35 -9.66 -13.78 -9.93
C LEU A 35 -10.35 -13.66 -8.55
N ASP A 36 -11.09 -14.69 -8.10
CA ASP A 36 -11.74 -14.71 -6.79
C ASP A 36 -10.71 -14.92 -5.67
N PRO A 37 -10.75 -14.14 -4.56
CA PRO A 37 -9.83 -14.30 -3.43
C PRO A 37 -9.81 -15.69 -2.78
N SER A 38 -10.97 -16.39 -2.73
CA SER A 38 -11.05 -17.78 -2.25
C SER A 38 -10.26 -18.76 -3.11
N TYR A 39 -10.03 -18.42 -4.35
CA TYR A 39 -9.27 -19.19 -5.32
C TYR A 39 -7.80 -19.35 -4.94
N ARG A 40 -7.20 -18.42 -4.21
CA ARG A 40 -5.78 -18.41 -3.85
C ARG A 40 -5.41 -19.41 -2.78
N LEU A 41 -6.24 -19.52 -1.76
CA LEU A 41 -6.02 -20.51 -0.69
C LEU A 41 -6.00 -21.91 -1.29
N PHE A 42 -6.95 -22.21 -2.16
CA PHE A 42 -7.08 -23.50 -2.81
C PHE A 42 -5.98 -23.76 -3.86
N ALA A 43 -5.54 -22.74 -4.61
CA ALA A 43 -4.40 -22.88 -5.52
C ALA A 43 -3.12 -23.19 -4.74
N ARG A 44 -2.92 -22.59 -3.56
CA ARG A 44 -1.80 -22.91 -2.66
C ARG A 44 -1.88 -24.34 -2.14
N LEU A 45 -3.05 -24.77 -1.66
CA LEU A 45 -3.27 -26.14 -1.19
C LEU A 45 -3.08 -27.17 -2.30
N ALA A 46 -3.63 -26.93 -3.49
CA ALA A 46 -3.45 -27.81 -4.64
C ALA A 46 -1.98 -27.88 -5.09
N MET A 47 -1.24 -26.76 -5.08
CA MET A 47 0.19 -26.77 -5.39
C MET A 47 1.04 -27.46 -4.34
N HIS A 48 0.67 -27.39 -3.08
CA HIS A 48 1.33 -28.12 -1.99
C HIS A 48 1.11 -29.64 -2.07
N CYS A 49 -0.07 -30.07 -2.48
CA CYS A 49 -0.38 -31.48 -2.65
C CYS A 49 0.26 -32.15 -3.90
N LEU A 50 0.66 -31.35 -4.90
CA LEU A 50 1.16 -31.84 -6.19
C LEU A 50 2.69 -32.11 -6.23
N GLY A 51 3.49 -31.62 -5.27
CA GLY A 51 4.92 -31.83 -5.24
C GLY A 51 5.66 -31.24 -6.48
N GLU A 52 6.65 -31.99 -7.05
CA GLU A 52 7.44 -31.56 -8.22
C GLU A 52 6.65 -31.15 -9.48
N PRO A 53 5.51 -31.77 -9.82
CA PRO A 53 4.67 -31.29 -10.93
C PRO A 53 4.16 -29.86 -10.74
N ALA A 54 4.04 -29.39 -9.50
CA ALA A 54 3.63 -28.01 -9.20
C ALA A 54 4.60 -26.96 -9.77
N ALA A 55 5.89 -27.25 -9.83
CA ALA A 55 6.90 -26.36 -10.41
C ALA A 55 6.70 -26.14 -11.93
N ARG A 56 6.20 -27.13 -12.65
CA ARG A 56 5.86 -27.03 -14.08
C ARG A 56 4.55 -26.29 -14.33
N ILE A 57 3.58 -26.47 -13.42
CA ILE A 57 2.28 -25.75 -13.47
C ILE A 57 2.49 -24.28 -13.08
N ARG A 58 3.38 -23.97 -12.12
CA ARG A 58 3.81 -22.60 -11.75
C ARG A 58 4.22 -21.76 -12.96
N LYS A 59 4.94 -22.33 -13.93
CA LYS A 59 5.36 -21.62 -15.16
C LYS A 59 4.20 -21.32 -16.13
N LYS A 60 3.09 -22.01 -16.02
CA LYS A 60 1.93 -21.89 -16.94
C LYS A 60 0.77 -21.10 -16.35
N LEU A 61 0.72 -20.91 -15.05
CA LEU A 61 -0.30 -20.11 -14.39
C LEU A 61 0.15 -18.64 -14.33
N PRO A 62 -0.74 -17.67 -14.54
CA PRO A 62 -0.45 -16.25 -14.35
C PRO A 62 -0.38 -15.93 -12.85
N VAL A 63 0.56 -16.54 -12.13
CA VAL A 63 0.80 -16.34 -10.69
C VAL A 63 1.07 -14.87 -10.39
N ARG A 64 1.61 -14.11 -11.38
CA ARG A 64 1.82 -12.65 -11.30
C ARG A 64 0.53 -11.85 -11.08
N GLU A 65 -0.60 -12.31 -11.65
CA GLU A 65 -1.89 -11.64 -11.45
C GLU A 65 -2.55 -12.06 -10.14
N LEU A 66 -2.30 -13.29 -9.68
CA LEU A 66 -2.82 -13.79 -8.41
C LEU A 66 -2.18 -13.14 -7.18
N ALA A 67 -0.93 -12.68 -7.28
CA ALA A 67 -0.22 -12.01 -6.19
C ALA A 67 -0.74 -10.61 -5.86
N ARG A 68 -1.54 -9.98 -6.72
CA ARG A 68 -2.03 -8.60 -6.55
C ARG A 68 -3.16 -8.43 -5.52
N TYR A 69 -3.72 -9.51 -5.04
CA TYR A 69 -4.83 -9.45 -4.09
C TYR A 69 -4.40 -10.06 -2.75
N SER A 70 -4.07 -9.23 -1.76
CA SER A 70 -3.68 -9.68 -0.42
C SER A 70 -4.87 -10.27 0.33
N LEU A 71 -4.68 -11.43 0.94
CA LEU A 71 -5.62 -12.00 1.91
C LEU A 71 -5.58 -11.15 3.19
N ARG A 72 -6.73 -10.76 3.69
CA ARG A 72 -6.91 -10.18 5.02
C ARG A 72 -6.77 -11.25 6.11
N ASP A 73 -6.27 -10.84 7.21
CA ASP A 73 -5.78 -11.33 8.48
C ASP A 73 -6.41 -12.57 9.16
N ASP A 74 -7.36 -13.31 8.59
CA ASP A 74 -8.15 -14.30 9.32
C ASP A 74 -7.57 -15.73 9.36
N PHE A 75 -6.36 -15.98 8.83
CA PHE A 75 -5.77 -17.34 8.74
C PHE A 75 -4.29 -17.46 9.15
N GLU A 76 -3.85 -16.69 10.13
CA GLU A 76 -2.42 -16.70 10.55
C GLU A 76 -1.95 -18.00 11.23
N GLY A 77 -2.84 -18.86 11.72
CA GLY A 77 -2.45 -20.02 12.54
C GLY A 77 -2.21 -21.34 11.78
N GLU A 78 -2.93 -21.62 10.72
CA GLU A 78 -2.89 -22.92 10.03
C GLU A 78 -2.00 -22.90 8.77
N GLY A 79 -1.88 -21.77 8.08
CA GLY A 79 -1.01 -21.61 6.92
C GLY A 79 0.47 -21.77 7.24
N GLU A 80 0.91 -21.32 8.42
CA GLU A 80 2.31 -21.43 8.87
C GLU A 80 2.77 -22.88 9.09
N ARG A 81 1.87 -23.75 9.60
CA ARG A 81 2.21 -25.17 9.83
C ARG A 81 2.39 -25.97 8.55
N LEU A 82 1.65 -25.64 7.51
CA LEU A 82 1.74 -26.29 6.19
C LEU A 82 3.00 -25.85 5.42
N PHE A 83 3.54 -24.65 5.70
CA PHE A 83 4.76 -24.13 5.09
C PHE A 83 6.06 -24.66 5.70
N GLN A 84 6.04 -25.07 6.98
CA GLN A 84 7.25 -25.55 7.67
C GLN A 84 7.68 -26.97 7.27
N ALA A 85 6.85 -27.74 6.58
CA ALA A 85 7.15 -29.09 6.15
C ALA A 85 7.89 -29.19 4.80
N GLY A 86 8.11 -28.08 4.10
CA GLY A 86 8.68 -28.02 2.76
C GLY A 86 10.11 -27.47 2.64
N ASP A 87 10.79 -27.15 3.75
CA ASP A 87 12.14 -26.57 3.75
C ASP A 87 13.23 -27.63 3.57
N ALA A 88 13.30 -28.25 2.39
CA ALA A 88 14.47 -29.02 1.99
C ALA A 88 14.81 -28.76 0.51
N GLU A 89 15.95 -28.06 0.32
CA GLU A 89 16.81 -28.07 -0.86
C GLU A 89 16.23 -27.54 -2.19
N GLY A 90 16.24 -26.23 -2.31
CA GLY A 90 16.17 -25.50 -3.58
C GLY A 90 16.28 -24.01 -3.28
N VAL A 91 17.36 -23.36 -3.72
CA VAL A 91 17.46 -21.90 -3.65
C VAL A 91 16.39 -21.32 -4.57
N ASP A 92 15.20 -20.98 -4.02
CA ASP A 92 14.13 -20.36 -4.77
C ASP A 92 14.59 -19.00 -5.28
N VAL A 93 14.72 -18.90 -6.59
CA VAL A 93 15.09 -17.69 -7.30
C VAL A 93 13.94 -16.69 -7.16
N VAL A 94 14.21 -15.51 -6.60
CA VAL A 94 13.23 -14.46 -6.32
C VAL A 94 12.97 -13.65 -7.57
N ASP A 95 11.77 -13.76 -8.15
CA ASP A 95 11.35 -12.95 -9.28
C ASP A 95 10.91 -11.55 -8.86
N HIS A 96 10.29 -11.43 -7.68
CA HIS A 96 9.68 -10.17 -7.26
C HIS A 96 9.56 -10.06 -5.73
N ILE A 97 9.98 -8.90 -5.21
CA ILE A 97 9.80 -8.51 -3.81
C ILE A 97 8.87 -7.30 -3.75
N GLU A 98 7.88 -7.37 -2.87
CA GLU A 98 7.00 -6.26 -2.57
C GLU A 98 7.17 -5.86 -1.10
N ILE A 99 7.45 -4.57 -0.87
CA ILE A 99 7.53 -3.98 0.48
C ILE A 99 6.44 -2.93 0.60
N ARG A 100 5.61 -3.07 1.62
CA ARG A 100 4.54 -2.13 1.97
C ARG A 100 4.86 -1.45 3.28
N MET A 101 4.70 -0.13 3.29
CA MET A 101 4.99 0.75 4.43
C MET A 101 3.77 1.53 4.90
N PHE A 102 2.69 1.61 4.11
CA PHE A 102 1.46 2.29 4.52
C PHE A 102 0.61 1.42 5.45
N GLY A 103 0.24 1.97 6.62
CA GLY A 103 -0.48 1.30 7.69
C GLY A 103 0.43 0.40 8.53
N ALA A 104 1.02 -0.64 7.95
CA ALA A 104 1.91 -1.57 8.62
C ALA A 104 3.05 -2.02 7.70
N PHE A 105 4.22 -2.31 8.28
CA PHE A 105 5.31 -2.92 7.53
C PHE A 105 4.95 -4.34 7.12
N ARG A 106 5.01 -4.62 5.84
CA ARG A 106 4.88 -5.96 5.27
C ARG A 106 5.89 -6.12 4.13
N ALA A 107 6.50 -7.29 4.05
CA ALA A 107 7.38 -7.64 2.95
C ALA A 107 7.04 -9.03 2.44
N GLU A 108 6.92 -9.16 1.14
CA GLU A 108 6.57 -10.40 0.47
C GLU A 108 7.59 -10.73 -0.63
N ARG A 109 7.83 -12.00 -0.83
CA ARG A 109 8.70 -12.56 -1.84
C ARG A 109 7.87 -13.51 -2.70
N ASP A 110 7.65 -13.14 -3.96
CA ASP A 110 6.79 -13.89 -4.90
C ASP A 110 5.38 -14.17 -4.36
N GLY A 111 4.84 -13.22 -3.56
CA GLY A 111 3.53 -13.32 -2.90
C GLY A 111 3.54 -14.07 -1.57
N PHE A 112 4.70 -14.48 -1.05
CA PHE A 112 4.83 -15.11 0.26
C PHE A 112 5.43 -14.14 1.27
N PRO A 113 4.87 -14.02 2.49
CA PRO A 113 5.37 -13.10 3.49
C PRO A 113 6.79 -13.47 3.94
N ILE A 114 7.65 -12.46 4.06
CA ILE A 114 8.96 -12.59 4.69
C ILE A 114 8.75 -12.51 6.20
N THR A 115 8.83 -13.65 6.88
CA THR A 115 8.56 -13.77 8.31
C THR A 115 9.71 -13.26 9.19
N ASP A 116 9.46 -13.02 10.48
CA ASP A 116 10.48 -12.58 11.45
C ASP A 116 11.67 -13.55 11.52
N LYS A 117 11.46 -14.84 11.31
CA LYS A 117 12.53 -15.85 11.25
C LYS A 117 13.47 -15.62 10.06
N MET A 118 12.93 -15.21 8.92
CA MET A 118 13.71 -14.92 7.70
C MET A 118 14.55 -13.65 7.87
N TRP A 119 14.03 -12.63 8.57
CA TRP A 119 14.81 -11.43 8.91
C TRP A 119 15.97 -11.71 9.87
N ARG A 120 15.91 -12.80 10.63
CA ARG A 120 16.88 -13.23 11.65
C ARG A 120 17.12 -12.22 12.77
N ARG A 121 16.96 -10.93 12.53
CA ARG A 121 17.02 -9.83 13.51
C ARG A 121 16.17 -8.65 13.04
N LYS A 122 15.50 -7.99 13.98
CA LYS A 122 14.68 -6.78 13.73
C LYS A 122 15.40 -5.70 12.92
N LYS A 123 16.72 -5.52 13.13
CA LYS A 123 17.50 -4.51 12.40
C LYS A 123 17.61 -4.77 10.89
N ALA A 124 17.48 -6.00 10.42
CA ALA A 124 17.44 -6.28 8.99
C ALA A 124 16.13 -5.82 8.37
N ALA A 125 15.01 -6.03 9.06
CA ALA A 125 13.71 -5.47 8.68
C ALA A 125 13.75 -3.93 8.71
N THR A 126 14.28 -3.32 9.79
CA THR A 126 14.41 -1.86 9.89
C THR A 126 15.29 -1.27 8.77
N LEU A 127 16.33 -1.97 8.34
CA LEU A 127 17.12 -1.55 7.18
C LEU A 127 16.29 -1.61 5.88
N ALA A 128 15.51 -2.69 5.67
CA ALA A 128 14.61 -2.79 4.54
C ALA A 128 13.58 -1.65 4.53
N GLU A 129 12.94 -1.39 5.69
CA GLU A 129 12.00 -0.29 5.90
C GLU A 129 12.63 1.07 5.54
N ARG A 130 13.85 1.32 6.00
CA ARG A 130 14.56 2.58 5.70
C ARG A 130 14.91 2.73 4.22
N LEU A 131 15.36 1.65 3.59
CA LEU A 131 15.70 1.65 2.17
C LEU A 131 14.46 1.73 1.27
N ALA A 132 13.32 1.16 1.70
CA ALA A 132 12.05 1.28 0.99
C ALA A 132 11.57 2.73 0.84
N LEU A 133 11.96 3.61 1.77
CA LEU A 133 11.67 5.05 1.71
C LEU A 133 12.65 5.83 0.81
N GLY A 134 13.67 5.20 0.26
CA GLY A 134 14.73 5.86 -0.50
C GLY A 134 14.31 6.38 -1.88
N MET A 135 13.14 5.99 -2.38
CA MET A 135 12.56 6.52 -3.63
C MET A 135 13.56 6.67 -4.78
N ASP A 136 14.27 5.61 -5.13
CA ASP A 136 15.35 5.57 -6.13
C ASP A 136 16.70 6.14 -5.69
N ALA A 137 16.79 6.77 -4.53
CA ALA A 137 18.04 7.28 -4.00
C ALA A 137 18.81 6.21 -3.20
N LEU A 138 20.10 6.10 -3.47
CA LEU A 138 21.02 5.38 -2.60
C LEU A 138 21.27 6.20 -1.34
N VAL A 139 21.32 5.53 -0.19
CA VAL A 139 21.54 6.16 1.11
C VAL A 139 22.97 5.87 1.57
N ASP A 140 23.65 6.88 2.04
CA ASP A 140 25.00 6.78 2.58
C ASP A 140 25.07 5.81 3.78
N ARG A 141 26.14 5.00 3.86
CA ARG A 141 26.33 4.00 4.88
C ARG A 141 26.47 4.58 6.30
N GLU A 142 27.16 5.70 6.43
CA GLU A 142 27.34 6.34 7.74
C GLU A 142 26.01 6.86 8.25
N THR A 143 25.23 7.49 7.38
CA THR A 143 23.85 7.91 7.68
C THR A 143 23.00 6.74 8.14
N LEU A 144 23.01 5.60 7.44
CA LEU A 144 22.26 4.40 7.84
C LEU A 144 22.73 3.84 9.17
N ALA A 145 24.05 3.79 9.40
CA ALA A 145 24.61 3.30 10.64
C ALA A 145 24.17 4.16 11.85
N MET A 146 24.21 5.47 11.71
CA MET A 146 23.78 6.42 12.77
C MET A 146 22.27 6.36 13.01
N GLU A 147 21.46 6.23 11.95
CA GLU A 147 20.01 6.11 12.07
C GLU A 147 19.58 4.79 12.74
N LEU A 148 20.22 3.68 12.38
CA LEU A 148 19.85 2.38 12.94
C LEU A 148 20.39 2.14 14.36
N TRP A 149 21.55 2.67 14.69
CA TRP A 149 22.19 2.51 16.02
C TRP A 149 22.57 3.86 16.64
N PRO A 150 21.60 4.72 17.02
CA PRO A 150 21.86 6.08 17.49
C PRO A 150 22.65 6.16 18.80
N HIS A 151 22.76 5.05 19.54
CA HIS A 151 23.47 4.99 20.84
C HIS A 151 24.76 4.18 20.76
N ALA A 152 25.17 3.67 19.58
CA ALA A 152 26.40 2.92 19.44
C ALA A 152 27.56 3.84 19.04
N GLU A 153 28.79 3.45 19.43
CA GLU A 153 29.97 4.08 18.85
C GLU A 153 30.02 3.90 17.34
N PHE A 154 30.56 4.88 16.64
CA PHE A 154 30.60 4.94 15.18
C PHE A 154 31.13 3.65 14.52
N ASN A 155 32.30 3.15 14.98
CA ASN A 155 32.89 1.93 14.43
C ASN A 155 32.02 0.69 14.69
N SER A 156 31.38 0.62 15.85
CA SER A 156 30.46 -0.47 16.20
C SER A 156 29.19 -0.43 15.35
N ALA A 157 28.61 0.75 15.15
CA ALA A 157 27.43 0.94 14.28
C ALA A 157 27.74 0.53 12.83
N ARG A 158 28.91 0.91 12.30
CA ARG A 158 29.38 0.54 10.96
C ARG A 158 29.54 -0.99 10.80
N ASN A 159 30.19 -1.67 11.74
CA ASN A 159 30.36 -3.12 11.73
C ASN A 159 29.01 -3.86 11.82
N ASN A 160 28.09 -3.35 12.64
CA ASN A 160 26.74 -3.86 12.76
C ASN A 160 25.97 -3.71 11.43
N LEU A 161 26.16 -2.61 10.70
CA LEU A 161 25.52 -2.39 9.41
C LEU A 161 25.97 -3.45 8.39
N TYR A 162 27.25 -3.77 8.27
CA TYR A 162 27.73 -4.80 7.33
C TYR A 162 27.06 -6.16 7.59
N SER A 163 27.00 -6.58 8.86
CA SER A 163 26.34 -7.84 9.21
C SER A 163 24.83 -7.81 8.95
N THR A 164 24.21 -6.63 9.06
CA THR A 164 22.78 -6.42 8.81
C THR A 164 22.47 -6.43 7.32
N ILE A 165 23.32 -5.86 6.47
CA ILE A 165 23.20 -5.95 5.00
C ILE A 165 23.26 -7.41 4.55
N SER A 166 24.18 -8.20 5.10
CA SER A 166 24.25 -9.63 4.77
C SER A 166 22.96 -10.38 5.12
N ARG A 167 22.36 -10.07 6.29
CA ARG A 167 21.07 -10.65 6.68
C ARG A 167 19.93 -10.17 5.81
N LEU A 168 19.89 -8.87 5.47
CA LEU A 168 18.91 -8.33 4.54
C LEU A 168 18.97 -9.07 3.19
N ARG A 169 20.17 -9.24 2.62
CA ARG A 169 20.33 -10.00 1.39
C ARG A 169 19.84 -11.43 1.50
N SER A 170 20.16 -12.09 2.62
CA SER A 170 19.68 -13.46 2.90
C SER A 170 18.16 -13.54 3.02
N ALA A 171 17.50 -12.53 3.66
CA ALA A 171 16.05 -12.49 3.81
C ALA A 171 15.33 -12.23 2.47
N LEU A 172 15.88 -11.31 1.66
CA LEU A 172 15.33 -11.02 0.34
C LEU A 172 15.57 -12.14 -0.68
N GLY A 173 16.64 -12.90 -0.52
CA GLY A 173 17.03 -14.02 -1.41
C GLY A 173 17.76 -13.59 -2.68
N PRO A 174 18.20 -14.56 -3.48
CA PRO A 174 18.87 -14.34 -4.76
C PRO A 174 17.85 -13.97 -5.85
N THR A 175 18.30 -13.20 -6.84
CA THR A 175 17.52 -12.86 -8.03
C THR A 175 17.74 -13.89 -9.16
N PRO A 176 16.84 -13.99 -10.16
CA PRO A 176 16.94 -14.92 -11.26
C PRO A 176 18.22 -14.80 -12.09
N ASP A 177 18.75 -13.60 -12.19
CA ASP A 177 19.96 -13.28 -12.97
C ASP A 177 21.23 -13.19 -12.12
N GLY A 178 21.16 -13.61 -10.83
CA GLY A 178 22.27 -13.59 -9.89
C GLY A 178 22.66 -12.19 -9.39
N LYS A 179 21.92 -11.15 -9.75
CA LYS A 179 22.11 -9.81 -9.18
C LYS A 179 21.56 -9.76 -7.76
N SER A 180 21.90 -8.71 -7.03
CA SER A 180 21.42 -8.52 -5.66
C SER A 180 20.20 -7.61 -5.62
N CYS A 181 19.22 -7.96 -4.76
CA CYS A 181 18.12 -7.07 -4.40
C CYS A 181 18.58 -5.81 -3.65
N VAL A 182 19.80 -5.85 -3.09
CA VAL A 182 20.42 -4.72 -2.37
C VAL A 182 21.61 -4.21 -3.19
N LEU A 183 21.48 -3.01 -3.70
CA LEU A 183 22.54 -2.30 -4.43
C LEU A 183 23.52 -1.68 -3.43
N ILE A 184 24.81 -1.76 -3.76
CA ILE A 184 25.88 -1.05 -3.05
C ILE A 184 26.76 -0.39 -4.11
N GLN A 185 26.81 0.94 -4.08
CA GLN A 185 27.60 1.76 -5.01
C GLN A 185 28.22 2.92 -4.24
N ASN A 186 29.52 3.11 -4.35
CA ASN A 186 30.27 4.25 -3.78
C ASN A 186 29.86 4.58 -2.33
N GLU A 187 29.95 3.60 -1.43
CA GLU A 187 29.56 3.71 -0.01
C GLU A 187 28.07 3.99 0.25
N CYS A 188 27.22 3.97 -0.78
CA CYS A 188 25.76 4.12 -0.67
C CYS A 188 25.04 2.80 -0.88
N ILE A 189 23.87 2.66 -0.24
CA ILE A 189 23.07 1.43 -0.23
C ILE A 189 21.65 1.77 -0.67
N GLY A 190 21.04 0.90 -1.47
CA GLY A 190 19.65 1.02 -1.91
C GLY A 190 19.03 -0.33 -2.23
N LEU A 191 17.75 -0.32 -2.55
CA LEU A 191 17.04 -1.47 -3.09
C LEU A 191 17.07 -1.46 -4.62
N ASN A 192 17.26 -2.63 -5.21
CA ASN A 192 17.23 -2.76 -6.67
C ASN A 192 15.77 -2.71 -7.16
N GLY A 193 15.42 -1.63 -7.84
CA GLY A 193 14.06 -1.39 -8.35
C GLY A 193 13.59 -2.38 -9.41
N ASP A 194 14.50 -3.11 -10.03
CA ASP A 194 14.13 -4.16 -11.00
C ASP A 194 13.41 -5.34 -10.32
N TYR A 195 13.80 -5.62 -9.06
CA TYR A 195 13.28 -6.75 -8.28
C TYR A 195 12.44 -6.35 -7.07
N VAL A 196 12.68 -5.15 -6.51
CA VAL A 196 12.01 -4.69 -5.29
C VAL A 196 11.07 -3.54 -5.58
N LYS A 197 9.78 -3.76 -5.41
CA LYS A 197 8.75 -2.74 -5.53
C LYS A 197 8.29 -2.31 -4.14
N THR A 198 7.99 -1.02 -3.98
CA THR A 198 7.46 -0.48 -2.74
C THR A 198 6.21 0.33 -3.01
N ASP A 199 5.23 0.25 -2.09
CA ASP A 199 4.02 1.06 -2.15
C ASP A 199 4.35 2.56 -2.06
N VAL A 200 5.35 2.95 -1.27
CA VAL A 200 5.81 4.34 -1.13
C VAL A 200 6.38 4.89 -2.45
N ARG A 201 7.17 4.10 -3.18
CA ARG A 201 7.71 4.51 -4.49
C ARG A 201 6.59 4.69 -5.51
N LEU A 202 5.66 3.74 -5.58
CA LEU A 202 4.52 3.83 -6.49
C LEU A 202 3.61 5.02 -6.13
N PHE A 203 3.34 5.23 -4.85
CA PHE A 203 2.60 6.38 -4.35
C PHE A 203 3.29 7.69 -4.73
N ASP A 204 4.60 7.81 -4.52
CA ASP A 204 5.35 9.03 -4.85
C ASP A 204 5.34 9.29 -6.36
N GLN A 205 5.49 8.27 -7.18
CA GLN A 205 5.42 8.37 -8.63
C GLN A 205 4.05 8.90 -9.09
N ILE A 206 2.95 8.27 -8.64
CA ILE A 206 1.59 8.68 -9.02
C ILE A 206 1.29 10.08 -8.45
N SER A 207 1.68 10.36 -7.20
CA SER A 207 1.43 11.67 -6.60
C SER A 207 2.19 12.81 -7.31
N ARG A 208 3.40 12.57 -7.82
CA ARG A 208 4.09 13.55 -8.67
C ARG A 208 3.35 13.80 -9.97
N GLU A 209 2.75 12.79 -10.56
CA GLU A 209 1.93 12.93 -11.76
C GLU A 209 0.65 13.71 -11.46
N VAL A 210 -0.05 13.36 -10.39
CA VAL A 210 -1.26 14.07 -9.94
C VAL A 210 -0.96 15.53 -9.59
N LEU A 211 0.08 15.82 -8.81
CA LEU A 211 0.37 17.16 -8.29
C LEU A 211 1.23 18.00 -9.24
N GLY A 212 1.90 17.36 -10.21
CA GLY A 212 2.73 18.05 -11.19
C GLY A 212 1.90 18.78 -12.24
N ASN A 213 2.25 20.06 -12.51
CA ASN A 213 1.56 20.85 -13.55
C ASN A 213 1.95 20.44 -14.98
N ARG A 214 2.93 19.57 -15.16
CA ARG A 214 3.56 19.27 -16.47
C ARG A 214 2.97 18.07 -17.22
N THR A 215 2.30 17.17 -16.55
CA THR A 215 1.90 15.85 -17.13
C THR A 215 0.53 15.84 -17.78
N GLY A 216 -0.25 16.90 -17.63
CA GLY A 216 -1.54 16.99 -18.32
C GLY A 216 -2.63 16.03 -17.83
N ALA A 217 -2.43 15.35 -16.69
CA ALA A 217 -3.49 14.52 -16.10
C ALA A 217 -4.70 15.41 -15.78
N ARG A 218 -5.84 15.13 -16.45
CA ARG A 218 -7.08 15.90 -16.34
C ARG A 218 -8.28 14.97 -16.43
N GLY A 219 -9.44 15.46 -16.01
CA GLY A 219 -10.69 14.76 -16.16
C GLY A 219 -10.67 13.34 -15.55
N PRO A 220 -11.26 12.36 -16.24
CA PRO A 220 -11.39 10.99 -15.74
C PRO A 220 -10.06 10.32 -15.39
N TYR A 221 -8.99 10.59 -16.15
CA TYR A 221 -7.67 10.03 -15.88
C TYR A 221 -7.07 10.53 -14.55
N LEU A 222 -7.25 11.81 -14.24
CA LEU A 222 -6.83 12.36 -12.96
C LEU A 222 -7.58 11.72 -11.78
N ILE A 223 -8.89 11.52 -11.95
CA ILE A 223 -9.72 10.84 -10.95
C ILE A 223 -9.22 9.41 -10.72
N GLU A 224 -8.94 8.66 -11.78
CA GLU A 224 -8.40 7.30 -11.71
C GLU A 224 -7.07 7.25 -10.93
N LEU A 225 -6.14 8.18 -11.19
CA LEU A 225 -4.87 8.26 -10.47
C LEU A 225 -5.09 8.55 -8.97
N CYS A 226 -6.03 9.44 -8.62
CA CYS A 226 -6.35 9.74 -7.23
C CYS A 226 -6.99 8.54 -6.50
N LEU A 227 -7.85 7.79 -7.17
CA LEU A 227 -8.41 6.55 -6.63
C LEU A 227 -7.33 5.46 -6.44
N LYS A 228 -6.33 5.38 -7.33
CA LYS A 228 -5.17 4.49 -7.13
C LYS A 228 -4.33 4.90 -5.92
N ILE A 229 -4.14 6.20 -5.70
CA ILE A 229 -3.47 6.71 -4.50
C ILE A 229 -4.24 6.35 -3.24
N GLU A 230 -5.57 6.47 -3.25
CA GLU A 230 -6.43 6.09 -2.13
C GLU A 230 -6.29 4.61 -1.79
N GLN A 231 -6.27 3.74 -2.79
CA GLN A 231 -6.08 2.30 -2.60
C GLN A 231 -4.69 1.92 -2.07
N LEU A 232 -3.65 2.67 -2.46
CA LEU A 232 -2.28 2.43 -1.99
C LEU A 232 -2.09 2.88 -0.54
N TYR A 233 -2.79 3.93 -0.10
CA TYR A 233 -2.62 4.53 1.21
C TYR A 233 -3.47 3.82 2.26
N ALA A 234 -3.01 2.64 2.70
CA ALA A 234 -3.72 1.84 3.71
C ALA A 234 -3.71 2.46 5.12
N GLY A 235 -3.00 3.58 5.31
CA GLY A 235 -2.88 4.32 6.57
C GLY A 235 -1.57 5.08 6.66
N PRO A 236 -1.27 5.74 7.79
CA PRO A 236 -0.04 6.47 7.99
C PRO A 236 1.20 5.60 7.78
N LEU A 237 2.27 6.20 7.25
CA LEU A 237 3.52 5.49 7.03
C LEU A 237 4.02 4.82 8.32
N TYR A 238 4.40 3.55 8.25
CA TYR A 238 4.95 2.82 9.37
C TYR A 238 6.24 3.45 9.89
N VAL A 239 6.39 3.51 11.22
CA VAL A 239 7.59 4.01 11.90
C VAL A 239 8.14 2.91 12.79
N PRO A 240 9.33 2.37 12.50
CA PRO A 240 9.90 1.28 13.27
C PRO A 240 10.37 1.73 14.67
N ASN A 241 10.36 0.80 15.61
CA ASN A 241 10.89 1.01 16.94
C ASN A 241 12.38 0.66 17.03
N GLY A 242 13.10 1.35 17.92
CA GLY A 242 14.50 1.03 18.25
C GLY A 242 15.53 1.55 17.25
N CYS A 243 15.18 2.50 16.40
CA CYS A 243 16.07 3.31 15.56
C CYS A 243 15.78 4.80 15.76
N ASN A 244 16.54 5.68 15.11
CA ASN A 244 16.21 7.10 15.11
C ASN A 244 14.95 7.32 14.24
N PRO A 245 13.81 7.76 14.81
CA PRO A 245 12.56 7.86 14.08
C PRO A 245 12.46 9.14 13.22
N THR A 246 13.40 10.07 13.34
CA THR A 246 13.28 11.42 12.75
C THR A 246 13.02 11.38 11.24
N TYR A 247 13.74 10.53 10.49
CA TYR A 247 13.55 10.39 9.06
C TYR A 247 12.16 9.84 8.73
N PHE A 248 11.74 8.78 9.42
CA PHE A 248 10.44 8.14 9.20
C PHE A 248 9.27 9.09 9.52
N LEU A 249 9.36 9.83 10.62
CA LEU A 249 8.34 10.82 11.01
C LEU A 249 8.25 11.97 10.00
N ARG A 250 9.39 12.44 9.48
CA ARG A 250 9.40 13.43 8.41
C ARG A 250 8.74 12.89 7.13
N MET A 251 9.08 11.67 6.72
CA MET A 251 8.49 11.04 5.54
C MET A 251 6.99 10.79 5.73
N ARG A 252 6.56 10.36 6.91
CA ARG A 252 5.13 10.22 7.25
C ARG A 252 4.36 11.51 6.97
N ARG A 253 4.84 12.64 7.50
CA ARG A 253 4.20 13.96 7.29
C ARG A 253 4.16 14.36 5.81
N ILE A 254 5.24 14.11 5.07
CA ILE A 254 5.31 14.41 3.63
C ILE A 254 4.27 13.57 2.86
N MET A 255 4.20 12.26 3.14
CA MET A 255 3.25 11.36 2.45
C MET A 255 1.80 11.69 2.80
N GLU A 256 1.52 11.99 4.05
CA GLU A 256 0.22 12.43 4.54
C GLU A 256 -0.24 13.72 3.84
N SER A 257 0.64 14.73 3.78
CA SER A 257 0.33 15.97 3.06
C SER A 257 0.05 15.71 1.58
N LYS A 258 0.91 14.94 0.89
CA LYS A 258 0.69 14.57 -0.51
C LYS A 258 -0.63 13.81 -0.73
N TYR A 259 -0.96 12.90 0.18
CA TYR A 259 -2.21 12.16 0.13
C TYR A 259 -3.41 13.11 0.14
N ILE A 260 -3.47 14.03 1.12
CA ILE A 260 -4.55 15.00 1.22
C ILE A 260 -4.62 15.91 -0.02
N ASP A 261 -3.46 16.38 -0.52
CA ASP A 261 -3.41 17.21 -1.74
C ASP A 261 -3.96 16.45 -2.96
N CYS A 262 -3.67 15.15 -3.09
CA CYS A 262 -4.22 14.32 -4.14
C CYS A 262 -5.73 14.10 -3.99
N MET A 263 -6.23 13.88 -2.76
CA MET A 263 -7.67 13.75 -2.51
C MET A 263 -8.43 15.03 -2.87
N ILE A 264 -7.91 16.18 -2.49
CA ILE A 264 -8.50 17.49 -2.85
C ILE A 264 -8.52 17.67 -4.38
N ARG A 265 -7.42 17.35 -5.05
CA ARG A 265 -7.31 17.53 -6.50
C ARG A 265 -8.24 16.59 -7.26
N GLY A 266 -8.29 15.33 -6.86
CA GLY A 266 -9.18 14.33 -7.45
C GLY A 266 -10.66 14.67 -7.22
N ALA A 267 -11.02 15.10 -6.03
CA ALA A 267 -12.40 15.51 -5.71
C ALA A 267 -12.84 16.73 -6.50
N ASN A 268 -11.98 17.72 -6.69
CA ASN A 268 -12.29 18.88 -7.55
C ASN A 268 -12.45 18.46 -9.02
N ALA A 269 -11.58 17.60 -9.55
CA ALA A 269 -11.71 17.07 -10.90
C ALA A 269 -13.02 16.27 -11.07
N ALA A 270 -13.38 15.45 -10.08
CA ALA A 270 -14.62 14.70 -10.09
C ALA A 270 -15.87 15.60 -10.08
N LEU A 271 -15.82 16.75 -9.37
CA LEU A 271 -16.87 17.76 -9.43
C LEU A 271 -16.98 18.39 -10.84
N GLU A 272 -15.87 18.70 -11.47
CA GLU A 272 -15.82 19.26 -12.83
C GLU A 272 -16.43 18.29 -13.87
N GLU A 273 -16.17 16.98 -13.71
CA GLU A 273 -16.73 15.92 -14.55
C GLU A 273 -18.15 15.47 -14.12
N ASN A 274 -18.74 16.11 -13.10
CA ASN A 274 -20.04 15.75 -12.51
C ASN A 274 -20.10 14.31 -11.97
N ASP A 275 -18.95 13.73 -11.61
CA ASP A 275 -18.83 12.44 -10.94
C ASP A 275 -18.91 12.63 -9.41
N LEU A 276 -20.13 12.82 -8.93
CA LEU A 276 -20.39 13.05 -7.51
C LEU A 276 -20.00 11.84 -6.63
N GLN A 277 -20.04 10.61 -7.18
CA GLN A 277 -19.70 9.41 -6.42
C GLN A 277 -18.20 9.40 -6.08
N SER A 278 -17.35 9.57 -7.08
CA SER A 278 -15.90 9.66 -6.86
C SER A 278 -15.52 10.89 -6.01
N ALA A 279 -16.20 12.04 -6.23
CA ALA A 279 -15.95 13.24 -5.44
C ALA A 279 -16.21 13.00 -3.94
N VAL A 280 -17.36 12.40 -3.59
CA VAL A 280 -17.71 12.06 -2.21
C VAL A 280 -16.73 11.06 -1.63
N TRP A 281 -16.41 10.00 -2.35
CA TRP A 281 -15.45 8.99 -1.91
C TRP A 281 -14.09 9.59 -1.55
N LEU A 282 -13.54 10.43 -2.43
CA LEU A 282 -12.23 11.05 -2.24
C LEU A 282 -12.20 12.02 -1.05
N VAL A 283 -13.24 12.82 -0.84
CA VAL A 283 -13.28 13.71 0.33
C VAL A 283 -13.46 12.95 1.64
N GLU A 284 -14.29 11.93 1.67
CA GLU A 284 -14.45 11.07 2.84
C GLU A 284 -13.17 10.33 3.18
N SER A 285 -12.42 9.87 2.17
CA SER A 285 -11.10 9.24 2.34
C SER A 285 -10.06 10.23 2.88
N GLY A 286 -10.05 11.46 2.40
CA GLY A 286 -9.17 12.52 2.92
C GLY A 286 -9.49 12.89 4.37
N LEU A 287 -10.76 13.04 4.70
CA LEU A 287 -11.20 13.39 6.05
C LEU A 287 -10.90 12.33 7.11
N ARG A 288 -10.79 11.04 6.72
CA ARG A 288 -10.39 9.95 7.64
C ARG A 288 -8.99 10.10 8.22
N GLN A 289 -8.14 10.96 7.67
CA GLN A 289 -6.76 11.16 8.12
C GLN A 289 -6.64 12.21 9.25
N GLU A 290 -7.67 12.48 10.01
CA GLU A 290 -7.68 13.41 11.15
C GLU A 290 -7.02 14.76 10.85
N THR A 291 -7.28 15.30 9.68
CA THR A 291 -6.64 16.52 9.25
C THR A 291 -7.34 17.75 9.79
N ALA A 292 -6.56 18.65 10.40
CA ALA A 292 -6.98 19.99 10.71
C ALA A 292 -6.94 20.94 9.48
N ARG A 293 -6.59 20.42 8.32
CA ARG A 293 -6.42 21.21 7.08
C ARG A 293 -7.74 21.75 6.59
N GLU A 294 -7.89 23.08 6.66
CA GLU A 294 -9.12 23.77 6.29
C GLU A 294 -9.41 23.70 4.79
N ASP A 295 -8.39 23.57 3.95
CA ASP A 295 -8.58 23.38 2.50
C ASP A 295 -9.28 22.06 2.18
N MET A 296 -8.97 20.96 2.93
CA MET A 296 -9.70 19.70 2.83
C MET A 296 -11.15 19.86 3.29
N VAL A 297 -11.38 20.53 4.42
CA VAL A 297 -12.71 20.84 4.94
C VAL A 297 -13.53 21.65 3.93
N ARG A 298 -12.92 22.68 3.33
CA ARG A 298 -13.58 23.48 2.28
C ARG A 298 -13.89 22.65 1.03
N CYS A 299 -12.99 21.76 0.63
CA CYS A 299 -13.23 20.85 -0.48
C CYS A 299 -14.44 19.94 -0.20
N ALA A 300 -14.48 19.32 0.96
CA ALA A 300 -15.57 18.44 1.37
C ALA A 300 -16.91 19.18 1.45
N MET A 301 -16.93 20.40 2.01
CA MET A 301 -18.17 21.22 2.03
C MET A 301 -18.69 21.52 0.61
N ARG A 302 -17.80 21.81 -0.37
CA ARG A 302 -18.21 22.01 -1.78
C ARG A 302 -18.81 20.73 -2.37
N VAL A 303 -18.16 19.59 -2.14
CA VAL A 303 -18.63 18.28 -2.63
C VAL A 303 -19.99 17.92 -2.03
N TYR A 304 -20.14 18.04 -0.71
CA TYR A 304 -21.42 17.79 -0.04
C TYR A 304 -22.50 18.78 -0.50
N GLY A 305 -22.13 20.04 -0.77
CA GLY A 305 -23.03 21.03 -1.33
C GLY A 305 -23.55 20.65 -2.71
N ALA A 306 -22.68 20.18 -3.61
CA ALA A 306 -23.03 19.66 -4.93
C ALA A 306 -23.90 18.40 -4.84
N ALA A 307 -23.59 17.50 -3.90
CA ALA A 307 -24.34 16.27 -3.64
C ALA A 307 -25.67 16.50 -2.87
N GLY A 308 -26.00 17.75 -2.47
CA GLY A 308 -27.20 18.05 -1.69
C GLY A 308 -27.16 17.59 -0.22
N ARG A 309 -26.00 17.15 0.30
CA ARG A 309 -25.80 16.58 1.64
C ARG A 309 -25.59 17.66 2.70
N ARG A 310 -26.64 18.50 2.92
CA ARG A 310 -26.57 19.67 3.83
C ARG A 310 -26.25 19.30 5.28
N ARG A 311 -26.79 18.18 5.75
CA ARG A 311 -26.54 17.70 7.13
C ARG A 311 -25.04 17.46 7.35
N ASP A 312 -24.39 16.84 6.38
CA ASP A 312 -22.96 16.51 6.48
C ASP A 312 -22.10 17.78 6.48
N ILE A 313 -22.52 18.84 5.79
CA ILE A 313 -21.83 20.14 5.87
C ILE A 313 -21.88 20.71 7.29
N VAL A 314 -23.04 20.65 7.95
CA VAL A 314 -23.22 21.17 9.32
C VAL A 314 -22.40 20.33 10.31
N GLU A 315 -22.45 19.00 10.20
CA GLU A 315 -21.71 18.08 11.07
C GLU A 315 -20.20 18.27 10.88
N LEU A 316 -19.72 18.34 9.64
CA LEU A 316 -18.31 18.57 9.32
C LEU A 316 -17.79 19.90 9.89
N TYR A 317 -18.52 20.99 9.65
CA TYR A 317 -18.11 22.32 10.13
C TYR A 317 -18.11 22.41 11.66
N SER A 318 -19.12 21.84 12.31
CA SER A 318 -19.22 21.81 13.77
C SER A 318 -18.10 20.98 14.40
N GLY A 319 -17.80 19.81 13.82
CA GLY A 319 -16.67 18.97 14.24
C GLY A 319 -15.33 19.67 14.06
N HIS A 320 -15.12 20.33 12.93
CA HIS A 320 -13.90 21.09 12.67
C HIS A 320 -13.72 22.28 13.64
N MET A 321 -14.78 23.04 13.93
CA MET A 321 -14.76 24.09 14.95
C MET A 321 -14.39 23.57 16.33
N HIS A 322 -14.96 22.44 16.72
CA HIS A 322 -14.64 21.81 18.01
C HIS A 322 -13.15 21.42 18.05
N HIS A 323 -12.66 20.76 17.00
CA HIS A 323 -11.26 20.37 16.88
C HIS A 323 -10.29 21.56 16.96
N LEU A 324 -10.55 22.64 16.25
CA LEU A 324 -9.71 23.84 16.30
C LEU A 324 -9.65 24.45 17.71
N ARG A 325 -10.78 24.49 18.42
CA ARG A 325 -10.83 25.01 19.81
C ARG A 325 -10.02 24.16 20.77
N GLU A 326 -10.19 22.85 20.71
CA GLU A 326 -9.54 21.91 21.63
C GLU A 326 -8.02 21.78 21.39
N GLN A 327 -7.60 21.75 20.11
CA GLN A 327 -6.20 21.46 19.77
C GLN A 327 -5.31 22.70 19.74
N ILE A 328 -5.79 23.81 19.26
CA ILE A 328 -4.97 25.01 19.01
C ILE A 328 -5.58 26.31 19.54
N ASN A 329 -6.69 26.22 20.30
CA ASN A 329 -7.46 27.38 20.76
C ASN A 329 -7.77 28.36 19.62
N GLY A 330 -8.07 27.82 18.42
CA GLY A 330 -8.25 28.54 17.18
C GLY A 330 -9.72 28.67 16.77
N VAL A 331 -9.93 29.42 15.69
CA VAL A 331 -11.22 29.59 15.00
C VAL A 331 -11.01 29.30 13.51
N PRO A 332 -12.05 28.87 12.79
CA PRO A 332 -11.95 28.63 11.34
C PRO A 332 -11.53 29.89 10.57
N GLU A 333 -10.75 29.68 9.50
CA GLU A 333 -10.38 30.74 8.58
C GLU A 333 -11.61 31.47 8.03
N PRO A 334 -11.49 32.79 7.73
CA PRO A 334 -12.62 33.56 7.20
C PRO A 334 -13.24 32.95 5.92
N GLU A 335 -12.40 32.30 5.08
CA GLU A 335 -12.84 31.63 3.85
C GLU A 335 -13.72 30.41 4.14
N THR A 336 -13.34 29.61 5.13
CA THR A 336 -14.09 28.42 5.56
C THR A 336 -15.45 28.81 6.12
N ARG A 337 -15.49 29.85 6.95
CA ARG A 337 -16.72 30.39 7.52
C ARG A 337 -17.67 30.92 6.44
N ARG A 338 -17.15 31.76 5.52
CA ARG A 338 -17.95 32.33 4.40
C ARG A 338 -18.51 31.24 3.49
N LEU A 339 -17.73 30.16 3.26
CA LEU A 339 -18.20 29.03 2.47
C LEU A 339 -19.36 28.30 3.17
N TYR A 340 -19.22 28.04 4.46
CA TYR A 340 -20.27 27.43 5.28
C TYR A 340 -21.57 28.25 5.24
N GLU A 341 -21.50 29.57 5.56
CA GLU A 341 -22.63 30.47 5.52
C GLU A 341 -23.35 30.44 4.15
N ARG A 342 -22.59 30.52 3.06
CA ARG A 342 -23.15 30.48 1.69
C ARG A 342 -23.87 29.18 1.39
N LEU A 343 -23.30 28.04 1.79
CA LEU A 343 -23.86 26.69 1.49
C LEU A 343 -25.09 26.37 2.35
N VAL A 344 -25.13 26.90 3.59
CA VAL A 344 -26.20 26.63 4.53
C VAL A 344 -27.29 27.71 4.49
N GLU A 345 -26.93 28.99 4.40
CA GLU A 345 -27.85 30.12 4.45
C GLU A 345 -28.34 30.61 3.08
N GLY A 346 -27.48 30.54 2.04
CA GLY A 346 -27.79 31.00 0.68
C GLY A 346 -28.96 30.28 0.00
N ARG A 347 -29.32 29.07 0.47
CA ARG A 347 -30.54 28.36 0.04
C ARG A 347 -31.78 28.69 0.88
N LEU A 348 -31.61 29.13 2.14
CA LEU A 348 -32.72 29.61 2.95
C LEU A 348 -33.39 30.83 2.30
N ASN A 349 -32.60 31.75 1.74
CA ASN A 349 -33.14 32.91 1.02
C ASN A 349 -33.89 32.56 -0.26
N ARG A 350 -33.52 31.48 -0.98
CA ARG A 350 -34.28 31.00 -2.14
C ARG A 350 -35.65 30.40 -1.78
N VAL A 351 -35.71 29.63 -0.69
CA VAL A 351 -36.96 28.99 -0.24
C VAL A 351 -37.93 30.00 0.35
N LEU A 352 -37.42 31.10 0.90
CA LEU A 352 -38.27 32.18 1.44
C LEU A 352 -38.74 33.17 0.38
N VAL A 353 -38.08 33.22 -0.80
CA VAL A 353 -38.51 34.07 -1.95
C VAL A 353 -39.49 33.34 -2.88
N GLU A 354 -39.56 32.00 -2.80
CA GLU A 354 -40.51 31.17 -3.59
C GLU A 354 -41.82 30.85 -2.81
N ARG A 355 -42.04 31.45 -1.65
CA ARG A 355 -43.30 31.47 -0.89
C ARG A 355 -43.88 32.87 -0.86
#